data_2e1f37a5304bb9d66da219d44d214bde
#
_entry.id   2e1f37a5304bb9d66da219d44d214bde
#
_cell.length_a   1.000
_cell.length_b   1.000
_cell.length_c   1.000
_cell.angle_alpha   90.00
_cell.angle_beta   90.00
_cell.angle_gamma   90.00
#
_symmetry.space_group_name_H-M   'P 1'
#
loop_
_entity.id
_entity.type
_entity.pdbx_description
1 polymer ?
#
loop_
_entity_poly.entity_id
_entity_poly.type
_entity_poly.pdbx_seq_one_letter_code
_entity_poly.pdbx_strand_id
1 'polypeptide(L)'
;MMKIYLIITSLCLVLYSSSTVKASSNSSDYERVMKQDILSLMMAYPDYILDVVKEESGSVYVVMKSGKKILYDDKREKNFEEKMANPDIQDMMEQIYPLSSISKLMDKNFDPGRCRIYPLLKEVYGESQERVQSNLKNIVYTNYQFNGNNKAAESLRLVMEELIPMANGNNTIGACVYPMSGTFNYRYIAGTNRLSPHAFGIAIDLARDSRDYWKWASAEEGEKRIASYPKEIVEIFEKNNFIWGGKWRHFDILHFEYRPEIIIKARYFGEKCRDGQLWYEGVSSEDVTIKSYIEKVEKALK
;
A
#
# COMPACT_ATOMS: atom_id res chain seq x y z
N MET A 1 0.90 59.72 57.90
CA MET A 1 1.89 58.96 57.13
C MET A 1 1.49 57.49 57.23
N MET A 2 0.83 56.95 56.19
CA MET A 2 0.38 55.57 56.16
C MET A 2 1.16 54.83 55.08
N LYS A 3 1.90 53.81 55.44
CA LYS A 3 2.70 52.99 54.55
C LYS A 3 1.79 51.90 53.95
N ILE A 4 1.62 51.93 52.64
CA ILE A 4 0.95 50.87 51.90
C ILE A 4 1.97 49.80 51.56
N TYR A 5 1.79 48.57 52.04
CA TYR A 5 2.55 47.39 51.63
C TYR A 5 1.85 46.71 50.45
N LEU A 6 2.54 46.69 49.35
CA LEU A 6 2.13 45.97 48.14
C LEU A 6 2.53 44.50 48.30
N ILE A 7 1.53 43.64 48.38
CA ILE A 7 1.74 42.17 48.37
C ILE A 7 1.77 41.74 46.91
N ILE A 8 2.96 41.35 46.41
CA ILE A 8 3.09 40.64 45.14
C ILE A 8 3.02 39.14 45.45
N THR A 9 1.85 38.51 45.25
CA THR A 9 1.75 37.06 45.30
C THR A 9 1.99 36.49 43.92
N SER A 10 2.96 35.64 43.88
CA SER A 10 3.44 34.73 42.87
C SER A 10 2.34 34.09 42.02
N LEU A 11 2.41 34.28 40.71
CA LEU A 11 1.69 33.45 39.72
C LEU A 11 2.75 32.69 38.89
N CYS A 12 3.22 31.59 39.46
CA CYS A 12 4.07 30.62 38.75
C CYS A 12 3.60 29.23 39.09
N LEU A 13 2.59 28.73 38.39
CA LEU A 13 2.30 27.28 38.26
C LEU A 13 1.12 27.13 37.34
N VAL A 14 1.38 26.95 36.07
CA VAL A 14 0.59 26.10 35.11
C VAL A 14 1.24 26.20 33.74
N LEU A 15 2.32 25.49 33.49
CA LEU A 15 2.82 25.24 32.12
C LEU A 15 3.59 23.91 32.01
N TYR A 16 3.15 22.85 32.70
CA TYR A 16 3.85 21.56 32.59
C TYR A 16 2.94 20.33 32.29
N SER A 17 1.73 20.50 31.80
CA SER A 17 0.87 19.35 31.55
C SER A 17 0.51 19.07 30.08
N SER A 18 0.83 19.96 29.15
CA SER A 18 0.40 19.78 27.75
C SER A 18 1.39 19.02 26.87
N SER A 19 2.69 18.96 27.22
CA SER A 19 3.68 18.27 26.39
C SER A 19 3.71 16.76 26.60
N THR A 20 3.46 16.27 27.81
CA THR A 20 3.46 14.84 28.12
C THR A 20 2.23 14.11 27.58
N VAL A 21 1.06 14.73 27.59
CA VAL A 21 -0.19 14.16 27.04
C VAL A 21 -0.10 14.05 25.50
N LYS A 22 0.47 15.06 24.85
CA LYS A 22 0.64 15.04 23.39
C LYS A 22 1.69 14.04 22.92
N ALA A 23 2.76 13.85 23.64
CA ALA A 23 3.79 12.84 23.36
C ALA A 23 3.28 11.43 23.63
N SER A 24 2.45 11.21 24.65
CA SER A 24 1.85 9.91 24.96
C SER A 24 0.80 9.50 23.91
N SER A 25 -0.05 10.42 23.45
CA SER A 25 -1.04 10.12 22.39
C SER A 25 -0.37 9.81 21.05
N ASN A 26 0.68 10.52 20.67
CA ASN A 26 1.43 10.26 19.44
C ASN A 26 2.14 8.89 19.49
N SER A 27 2.65 8.46 20.63
CA SER A 27 3.29 7.15 20.78
C SER A 27 2.28 6.00 20.67
N SER A 28 1.09 6.14 21.26
CA SER A 28 0.05 5.12 21.19
C SER A 28 -0.54 4.99 19.79
N ASP A 29 -0.69 6.10 19.07
CA ASP A 29 -1.17 6.11 17.69
C ASP A 29 -0.14 5.47 16.74
N TYR A 30 1.13 5.77 16.91
CA TYR A 30 2.20 5.15 16.14
C TYR A 30 2.24 3.63 16.33
N GLU A 31 2.19 3.14 17.57
CA GLU A 31 2.20 1.71 17.87
C GLU A 31 0.95 1.01 17.28
N ARG A 32 -0.22 1.63 17.37
CA ARG A 32 -1.45 1.13 16.77
C ARG A 32 -1.31 0.99 15.27
N VAL A 33 -0.84 2.03 14.56
CA VAL A 33 -0.64 2.00 13.12
C VAL A 33 0.38 0.93 12.72
N MET A 34 1.49 0.81 13.46
CA MET A 34 2.49 -0.25 13.25
C MET A 34 1.87 -1.65 13.35
N LYS A 35 1.05 -1.92 14.37
CA LYS A 35 0.33 -3.19 14.53
C LYS A 35 -0.60 -3.47 13.35
N GLN A 36 -1.33 -2.46 12.87
CA GLN A 36 -2.23 -2.56 11.72
C GLN A 36 -1.47 -2.84 10.42
N ASP A 37 -0.34 -2.19 10.20
CA ASP A 37 0.52 -2.40 9.04
C ASP A 37 1.07 -3.82 9.00
N ILE A 38 1.60 -4.28 10.12
CA ILE A 38 2.16 -5.64 10.24
C ILE A 38 1.07 -6.69 10.07
N LEU A 39 -0.11 -6.51 10.66
CA LEU A 39 -1.24 -7.42 10.48
C LEU A 39 -1.67 -7.46 9.00
N SER A 40 -1.76 -6.32 8.34
CA SER A 40 -2.08 -6.23 6.91
C SER A 40 -1.08 -7.00 6.05
N LEU A 41 0.22 -6.90 6.36
CA LEU A 41 1.27 -7.66 5.70
C LEU A 41 1.14 -9.17 5.94
N MET A 42 0.90 -9.60 7.18
CA MET A 42 0.73 -11.03 7.50
C MET A 42 -0.50 -11.64 6.79
N MET A 43 -1.60 -10.88 6.71
CA MET A 43 -2.79 -11.28 5.97
C MET A 43 -2.55 -11.32 4.45
N ALA A 44 -1.74 -10.40 3.92
CA ALA A 44 -1.41 -10.31 2.50
C ALA A 44 -0.44 -11.39 2.02
N TYR A 45 0.46 -11.85 2.89
CA TYR A 45 1.55 -12.76 2.56
C TYR A 45 1.64 -13.98 3.51
N PRO A 46 0.54 -14.74 3.67
CA PRO A 46 0.43 -15.78 4.70
C PRO A 46 1.48 -16.90 4.58
N ASP A 47 1.91 -17.20 3.35
CA ASP A 47 2.90 -18.24 3.07
C ASP A 47 4.35 -17.76 3.16
N TYR A 48 4.57 -16.45 3.32
CA TYR A 48 5.89 -15.82 3.23
C TYR A 48 6.31 -15.10 4.51
N ILE A 49 5.37 -14.58 5.31
CA ILE A 49 5.67 -13.93 6.59
C ILE A 49 5.42 -14.92 7.71
N LEU A 50 6.47 -15.21 8.47
CA LEU A 50 6.43 -16.19 9.55
C LEU A 50 6.08 -15.55 10.90
N ASP A 51 6.72 -14.41 11.21
CA ASP A 51 6.65 -13.84 12.55
C ASP A 51 6.98 -12.32 12.54
N VAL A 52 6.87 -11.73 13.70
CA VAL A 52 7.30 -10.36 14.03
C VAL A 52 8.22 -10.42 15.23
N VAL A 53 9.28 -9.65 15.23
CA VAL A 53 10.21 -9.56 16.36
C VAL A 53 10.56 -8.11 16.67
N LYS A 54 10.65 -7.79 17.95
CA LYS A 54 11.20 -6.54 18.49
C LYS A 54 12.52 -6.87 19.14
N GLU A 55 13.58 -6.18 18.72
CA GLU A 55 14.91 -6.35 19.28
C GLU A 55 15.10 -5.46 20.53
N GLU A 56 16.14 -5.71 21.30
CA GLU A 56 16.48 -4.92 22.51
C GLU A 56 16.69 -3.43 22.19
N SER A 57 17.12 -3.11 20.98
CA SER A 57 17.24 -1.75 20.45
C SER A 57 15.89 -1.03 20.32
N GLY A 58 14.76 -1.75 20.40
CA GLY A 58 13.41 -1.29 20.11
C GLY A 58 13.04 -1.36 18.63
N SER A 59 13.95 -1.78 17.75
CA SER A 59 13.67 -1.96 16.31
C SER A 59 12.75 -3.14 16.10
N VAL A 60 11.74 -2.96 15.24
CA VAL A 60 10.73 -3.98 14.92
C VAL A 60 10.99 -4.51 13.51
N TYR A 61 10.93 -5.81 13.35
CA TYR A 61 11.16 -6.50 12.08
C TYR A 61 10.03 -7.48 11.78
N VAL A 62 9.63 -7.53 10.51
CA VAL A 62 8.87 -8.63 9.94
C VAL A 62 9.84 -9.73 9.55
N VAL A 63 9.57 -10.96 10.00
CA VAL A 63 10.41 -12.14 9.75
C VAL A 63 9.81 -12.95 8.62
N MET A 64 10.57 -13.09 7.54
CA MET A 64 10.18 -13.90 6.39
C MET A 64 10.40 -15.39 6.67
N LYS A 65 9.73 -16.25 5.91
CA LYS A 65 9.88 -17.72 6.01
C LYS A 65 11.32 -18.20 5.74
N SER A 66 12.08 -17.46 4.96
CA SER A 66 13.52 -17.68 4.74
C SER A 66 14.39 -17.38 5.96
N GLY A 67 13.85 -16.74 6.99
CA GLY A 67 14.58 -16.19 8.13
C GLY A 67 15.07 -14.75 7.92
N LYS A 68 14.91 -14.17 6.71
CA LYS A 68 15.25 -12.77 6.46
C LYS A 68 14.37 -11.86 7.31
N LYS A 69 14.99 -10.83 7.90
CA LYS A 69 14.29 -9.78 8.64
C LYS A 69 14.16 -8.52 7.78
N ILE A 70 12.96 -7.94 7.72
CA ILE A 70 12.68 -6.67 7.04
C ILE A 70 12.29 -5.66 8.10
N LEU A 71 13.03 -4.56 8.17
CA LEU A 71 12.83 -3.50 9.17
C LEU A 71 11.48 -2.80 8.92
N TYR A 72 10.74 -2.58 10.00
CA TYR A 72 9.47 -1.85 9.93
C TYR A 72 9.69 -0.35 9.68
N ASP A 73 10.57 0.28 10.46
CA ASP A 73 10.82 1.73 10.42
C ASP A 73 12.28 2.03 10.87
N ASP A 74 13.03 2.73 10.05
CA ASP A 74 14.41 3.12 10.33
C ASP A 74 14.51 4.45 11.13
N LYS A 75 13.36 5.05 11.49
CA LYS A 75 13.23 6.29 12.27
C LYS A 75 13.87 7.53 11.64
N ARG A 76 14.20 7.48 10.36
CA ARG A 76 14.76 8.65 9.67
C ARG A 76 13.63 9.49 9.08
N GLU A 77 13.78 10.79 9.18
CA GLU A 77 12.97 11.70 8.38
C GLU A 77 13.41 11.61 6.92
N LYS A 78 12.49 11.23 6.05
CA LYS A 78 12.72 11.07 4.61
C LYS A 78 11.77 11.97 3.83
N ASN A 79 12.30 12.69 2.86
CA ASN A 79 11.47 13.35 1.87
C ASN A 79 10.84 12.33 0.89
N PHE A 80 9.99 12.81 -0.01
CA PHE A 80 9.28 11.93 -0.95
C PHE A 80 10.23 11.09 -1.84
N GLU A 81 11.27 11.71 -2.39
CA GLU A 81 12.25 11.05 -3.25
C GLU A 81 13.07 10.00 -2.48
N GLU A 82 13.43 10.28 -1.24
CA GLU A 82 14.14 9.35 -0.36
C GLU A 82 13.27 8.15 0.01
N LYS A 83 11.98 8.35 0.34
CA LYS A 83 11.03 7.27 0.55
C LYS A 83 10.87 6.41 -0.70
N MET A 84 10.76 7.04 -1.87
CA MET A 84 10.69 6.31 -3.13
C MET A 84 11.97 5.54 -3.47
N ALA A 85 13.15 6.04 -3.07
CA ALA A 85 14.44 5.44 -3.38
C ALA A 85 14.80 4.29 -2.44
N ASN A 86 14.56 4.45 -1.14
CA ASN A 86 14.95 3.50 -0.10
C ASN A 86 13.91 3.45 1.05
N PRO A 87 12.70 2.96 0.77
CA PRO A 87 11.64 2.86 1.76
C PRO A 87 11.90 1.76 2.77
N ASP A 88 11.39 1.94 3.98
CA ASP A 88 11.07 0.88 4.92
C ASP A 88 9.57 0.52 4.85
N ILE A 89 9.13 -0.41 5.71
CA ILE A 89 7.72 -0.88 5.69
C ILE A 89 6.77 0.27 6.06
N GLN A 90 7.16 1.11 7.03
CA GLN A 90 6.35 2.26 7.45
C GLN A 90 6.14 3.24 6.29
N ASP A 91 7.21 3.60 5.56
CA ASP A 91 7.12 4.46 4.37
C ASP A 91 6.18 3.88 3.29
N MET A 92 6.23 2.56 3.06
CA MET A 92 5.37 1.89 2.09
C MET A 92 3.90 1.93 2.51
N MET A 93 3.63 1.81 3.80
CA MET A 93 2.29 1.65 4.35
C MET A 93 1.65 2.95 4.83
N GLU A 94 2.38 4.09 4.91
CA GLU A 94 1.87 5.32 5.54
C GLU A 94 0.66 5.94 4.85
N GLN A 95 0.59 5.82 3.52
CA GLN A 95 -0.50 6.41 2.74
C GLN A 95 -1.64 5.42 2.56
N ILE A 96 -2.81 5.76 3.08
CA ILE A 96 -4.00 4.92 2.93
C ILE A 96 -4.54 5.04 1.51
N TYR A 97 -4.65 3.92 0.80
CA TYR A 97 -5.22 3.87 -0.53
C TYR A 97 -6.73 4.13 -0.48
N PRO A 98 -7.28 5.12 -1.24
CA PRO A 98 -8.70 5.40 -1.22
C PRO A 98 -9.48 4.32 -2.02
N LEU A 99 -10.36 3.57 -1.36
CA LEU A 99 -11.23 2.59 -2.03
C LEU A 99 -12.43 3.25 -2.73
N SER A 100 -12.78 4.49 -2.35
CA SER A 100 -13.83 5.24 -3.05
C SER A 100 -13.39 5.66 -4.45
N SER A 101 -14.35 5.82 -5.35
CA SER A 101 -14.11 6.40 -6.68
C SER A 101 -13.59 7.83 -6.58
N ILE A 102 -12.68 8.18 -7.46
CA ILE A 102 -12.11 9.53 -7.57
C ILE A 102 -12.48 10.16 -8.91
N SER A 103 -12.53 11.49 -8.96
CA SER A 103 -12.76 12.27 -10.19
C SER A 103 -11.75 13.40 -10.37
N LYS A 104 -10.78 13.49 -9.45
CA LYS A 104 -9.72 14.51 -9.44
C LYS A 104 -8.38 13.87 -9.19
N LEU A 105 -7.32 14.60 -9.56
CA LEU A 105 -5.96 14.21 -9.20
C LEU A 105 -5.79 14.20 -7.68
N MET A 106 -4.95 13.26 -7.23
CA MET A 106 -4.54 13.19 -5.83
C MET A 106 -3.64 14.37 -5.44
N ASP A 107 -3.52 14.63 -4.15
CA ASP A 107 -2.67 15.67 -3.59
C ASP A 107 -1.19 15.45 -3.91
N LYS A 108 -0.38 16.52 -3.84
CA LYS A 108 1.06 16.45 -4.08
C LYS A 108 1.71 15.38 -3.20
N ASN A 109 2.52 14.53 -3.81
CA ASN A 109 3.25 13.42 -3.17
C ASN A 109 2.35 12.33 -2.55
N PHE A 110 1.08 12.26 -2.95
CA PHE A 110 0.18 11.18 -2.54
C PHE A 110 0.13 10.11 -3.64
N ASP A 111 0.91 9.05 -3.42
CA ASP A 111 1.08 7.91 -4.35
C ASP A 111 0.98 6.57 -3.57
N PRO A 112 -0.17 6.22 -2.97
CA PRO A 112 -0.30 5.06 -2.09
C PRO A 112 0.08 3.75 -2.81
N GLY A 113 0.97 2.97 -2.19
CA GLY A 113 1.47 1.72 -2.75
C GLY A 113 2.55 1.88 -3.83
N ARG A 114 2.94 3.10 -4.22
CA ARG A 114 4.00 3.31 -5.19
C ARG A 114 5.40 3.13 -4.60
N CYS A 115 5.57 3.30 -3.28
CA CYS A 115 6.73 2.80 -2.53
C CYS A 115 6.69 1.28 -2.47
N ARG A 116 7.84 0.59 -2.62
CA ARG A 116 7.93 -0.86 -2.67
C ARG A 116 9.13 -1.37 -1.90
N ILE A 117 8.90 -2.36 -1.05
CA ILE A 117 9.95 -3.07 -0.30
C ILE A 117 10.49 -4.18 -1.20
N TYR A 118 11.58 -3.91 -1.92
CA TYR A 118 12.18 -4.86 -2.86
C TYR A 118 12.63 -6.18 -2.20
N PRO A 119 13.18 -6.21 -0.98
CA PRO A 119 13.44 -7.46 -0.29
C PRO A 119 12.21 -8.36 -0.14
N LEU A 120 11.03 -7.78 0.14
CA LEU A 120 9.76 -8.51 0.22
C LEU A 120 9.34 -9.03 -1.17
N LEU A 121 9.32 -8.15 -2.18
CA LEU A 121 8.90 -8.52 -3.53
C LEU A 121 9.79 -9.62 -4.13
N LYS A 122 11.10 -9.54 -3.94
CA LYS A 122 12.07 -10.55 -4.41
C LYS A 122 11.81 -11.91 -3.76
N GLU A 123 11.54 -11.94 -2.46
CA GLU A 123 11.29 -13.20 -1.76
C GLU A 123 9.97 -13.83 -2.17
N VAL A 124 8.92 -13.02 -2.36
CA VAL A 124 7.59 -13.50 -2.73
C VAL A 124 7.53 -13.91 -4.20
N TYR A 125 8.01 -13.06 -5.11
CA TYR A 125 7.75 -13.21 -6.54
C TYR A 125 8.94 -13.71 -7.34
N GLY A 126 10.16 -13.65 -6.78
CA GLY A 126 11.40 -14.12 -7.38
C GLY A 126 12.52 -13.07 -7.34
N GLU A 127 13.72 -13.49 -6.98
CA GLU A 127 14.88 -12.61 -6.79
C GLU A 127 15.65 -12.31 -8.08
N SER A 128 15.47 -13.12 -9.14
CA SER A 128 16.08 -12.95 -10.45
C SER A 128 15.06 -13.07 -11.58
N GLN A 129 15.44 -12.67 -12.79
CA GLN A 129 14.58 -12.78 -13.97
C GLN A 129 14.14 -14.22 -14.21
N GLU A 130 15.08 -15.17 -14.16
CA GLU A 130 14.82 -16.59 -14.38
C GLU A 130 13.85 -17.13 -13.33
N ARG A 131 14.01 -16.69 -12.06
CA ARG A 131 13.12 -17.12 -10.98
C ARG A 131 11.73 -16.56 -11.14
N VAL A 132 11.58 -15.30 -11.54
CA VAL A 132 10.27 -14.72 -11.86
C VAL A 132 9.65 -15.46 -13.04
N GLN A 133 10.40 -15.67 -14.13
CA GLN A 133 9.90 -16.36 -15.33
C GLN A 133 9.43 -17.78 -15.01
N SER A 134 10.12 -18.52 -14.15
CA SER A 134 9.70 -19.87 -13.72
C SER A 134 8.41 -19.89 -12.91
N ASN A 135 8.03 -18.76 -12.31
CA ASN A 135 6.80 -18.61 -11.53
C ASN A 135 5.60 -18.13 -12.37
N LEU A 136 5.82 -17.72 -13.64
CA LEU A 136 4.74 -17.19 -14.47
C LEU A 136 3.72 -18.25 -14.83
N LYS A 137 2.45 -17.87 -14.84
CA LYS A 137 1.29 -18.67 -15.25
C LYS A 137 0.53 -17.95 -16.36
N ASN A 138 0.03 -18.69 -17.32
CA ASN A 138 -0.84 -18.16 -18.36
C ASN A 138 -2.17 -17.72 -17.76
N ILE A 139 -2.64 -16.54 -18.15
CA ILE A 139 -3.94 -16.02 -17.75
C ILE A 139 -4.97 -16.41 -18.79
N VAL A 140 -5.98 -17.14 -18.36
CA VAL A 140 -7.12 -17.58 -19.20
C VAL A 140 -7.79 -16.34 -19.83
N TYR A 141 -8.25 -16.49 -21.06
CA TYR A 141 -8.83 -15.45 -21.92
C TYR A 141 -7.85 -14.37 -22.42
N THR A 142 -6.55 -14.52 -22.16
CA THR A 142 -5.52 -13.58 -22.63
C THR A 142 -4.31 -14.35 -23.15
N ASN A 143 -3.41 -13.63 -23.86
CA ASN A 143 -2.08 -14.16 -24.24
C ASN A 143 -0.99 -13.74 -23.25
N TYR A 144 -1.38 -13.31 -22.04
CA TYR A 144 -0.48 -12.75 -21.05
C TYR A 144 -0.15 -13.75 -19.96
N GLN A 145 1.00 -13.54 -19.34
CA GLN A 145 1.48 -14.31 -18.20
C GLN A 145 1.59 -13.42 -16.96
N PHE A 146 1.30 -13.99 -15.80
CA PHE A 146 1.38 -13.29 -14.51
C PHE A 146 1.99 -14.19 -13.46
N ASN A 147 2.56 -13.64 -12.39
CA ASN A 147 3.25 -14.42 -11.37
C ASN A 147 2.26 -15.32 -10.60
N GLY A 148 2.56 -16.60 -10.52
CA GLY A 148 1.71 -17.59 -9.84
C GLY A 148 1.82 -17.57 -8.31
N ASN A 149 2.84 -16.89 -7.76
CA ASN A 149 3.04 -16.82 -6.32
C ASN A 149 2.03 -15.88 -5.66
N ASN A 150 1.78 -16.13 -4.38
CA ASN A 150 0.90 -15.29 -3.55
C ASN A 150 -0.46 -14.98 -4.19
N LYS A 151 -1.02 -15.93 -4.93
CA LYS A 151 -2.32 -15.80 -5.63
C LYS A 151 -2.40 -14.69 -6.69
N ALA A 152 -1.29 -14.07 -7.11
CA ALA A 152 -1.34 -12.94 -8.04
C ALA A 152 -1.97 -13.32 -9.39
N ALA A 153 -1.55 -14.43 -10.01
CA ALA A 153 -2.15 -14.92 -11.27
C ALA A 153 -3.62 -15.33 -11.11
N GLU A 154 -3.99 -15.91 -9.98
CA GLU A 154 -5.40 -16.24 -9.69
C GLU A 154 -6.24 -14.98 -9.57
N SER A 155 -5.76 -13.97 -8.86
CA SER A 155 -6.44 -12.68 -8.74
C SER A 155 -6.64 -11.99 -10.09
N LEU A 156 -5.62 -12.01 -10.97
CA LEU A 156 -5.78 -11.48 -12.32
C LEU A 156 -6.77 -12.32 -13.17
N ARG A 157 -6.78 -13.63 -13.01
CA ARG A 157 -7.77 -14.51 -13.67
C ARG A 157 -9.19 -14.11 -13.29
N LEU A 158 -9.46 -13.90 -12.01
CA LEU A 158 -10.78 -13.45 -11.52
C LEU A 158 -11.16 -12.07 -12.08
N VAL A 159 -10.19 -11.14 -12.15
CA VAL A 159 -10.41 -9.85 -12.83
C VAL A 159 -10.84 -10.08 -14.28
N MET A 160 -10.13 -10.92 -15.05
CA MET A 160 -10.42 -11.13 -16.47
C MET A 160 -11.76 -11.82 -16.71
N GLU A 161 -12.18 -12.71 -15.81
CA GLU A 161 -13.50 -13.36 -15.88
C GLU A 161 -14.66 -12.37 -15.79
N GLU A 162 -14.53 -11.30 -14.99
CA GLU A 162 -15.54 -10.25 -14.88
C GLU A 162 -15.36 -9.17 -15.97
N LEU A 163 -14.12 -8.77 -16.24
CA LEU A 163 -13.80 -7.62 -17.10
C LEU A 163 -14.03 -7.91 -18.59
N ILE A 164 -13.64 -9.10 -19.10
CA ILE A 164 -13.70 -9.40 -20.53
C ILE A 164 -15.13 -9.42 -21.07
N PRO A 165 -16.11 -10.09 -20.42
CA PRO A 165 -17.51 -10.02 -20.86
C PRO A 165 -18.06 -8.58 -20.83
N MET A 166 -17.70 -7.80 -19.82
CA MET A 166 -18.13 -6.40 -19.70
C MET A 166 -17.52 -5.53 -20.81
N ALA A 167 -16.24 -5.70 -21.13
CA ALA A 167 -15.56 -4.98 -22.19
C ALA A 167 -16.12 -5.33 -23.60
N ASN A 168 -16.51 -6.59 -23.80
CA ASN A 168 -17.12 -7.04 -25.06
C ASN A 168 -18.55 -6.52 -25.22
N GLY A 169 -19.28 -6.30 -24.13
CA GLY A 169 -20.66 -5.78 -24.15
C GLY A 169 -20.78 -4.26 -24.07
N ASN A 170 -19.69 -3.53 -23.82
CA ASN A 170 -19.70 -2.08 -23.65
C ASN A 170 -18.48 -1.42 -24.33
N ASN A 171 -18.73 -0.69 -25.41
CA ASN A 171 -17.67 -0.04 -26.20
C ASN A 171 -16.81 0.95 -25.40
N THR A 172 -17.36 1.66 -24.42
CA THR A 172 -16.60 2.61 -23.57
C THR A 172 -15.62 1.84 -22.69
N ILE A 173 -16.05 0.74 -22.08
CA ILE A 173 -15.19 -0.13 -21.29
C ILE A 173 -14.19 -0.83 -22.21
N GLY A 174 -14.65 -1.38 -23.35
CA GLY A 174 -13.78 -2.04 -24.32
C GLY A 174 -12.64 -1.17 -24.82
N ALA A 175 -12.90 0.13 -25.07
CA ALA A 175 -11.87 1.09 -25.47
C ALA A 175 -10.81 1.38 -24.38
N CYS A 176 -11.16 1.18 -23.11
CA CYS A 176 -10.20 1.27 -22.00
C CYS A 176 -9.44 -0.03 -21.74
N VAL A 177 -9.98 -1.18 -22.22
CA VAL A 177 -9.38 -2.50 -22.01
C VAL A 177 -8.51 -2.93 -23.18
N TYR A 178 -8.96 -2.68 -24.42
CA TYR A 178 -8.33 -3.22 -25.64
C TYR A 178 -7.69 -2.15 -26.53
N PRO A 179 -6.54 -2.45 -27.17
CA PRO A 179 -5.70 -3.61 -26.87
C PRO A 179 -4.96 -3.44 -25.53
N MET A 180 -4.89 -4.51 -24.73
CA MET A 180 -4.07 -4.48 -23.50
C MET A 180 -2.60 -4.28 -23.87
N SER A 181 -1.88 -3.46 -23.09
CA SER A 181 -0.48 -3.11 -23.33
C SER A 181 0.52 -4.14 -22.77
N GLY A 182 0.11 -4.95 -21.78
CA GLY A 182 0.90 -6.08 -21.33
C GLY A 182 1.01 -6.27 -19.82
N THR A 183 1.71 -7.34 -19.44
CA THR A 183 1.91 -7.75 -18.03
C THR A 183 3.39 -7.87 -17.70
N PHE A 184 4.00 -9.04 -17.92
CA PHE A 184 5.39 -9.29 -17.58
C PHE A 184 6.37 -8.61 -18.57
N ASN A 185 7.28 -7.81 -18.01
CA ASN A 185 8.38 -7.21 -18.73
C ASN A 185 9.52 -6.93 -17.73
N TYR A 186 10.62 -7.70 -17.84
CA TYR A 186 11.76 -7.57 -16.93
C TYR A 186 12.59 -6.33 -17.26
N ARG A 187 12.31 -5.23 -16.60
CA ARG A 187 12.96 -3.94 -16.82
C ARG A 187 13.05 -3.11 -15.54
N TYR A 188 13.94 -2.14 -15.53
CA TYR A 188 13.96 -1.10 -14.51
C TYR A 188 12.96 0.02 -14.83
N ILE A 189 12.52 0.71 -13.79
CA ILE A 189 11.76 1.96 -13.93
C ILE A 189 12.69 3.01 -14.51
N ALA A 190 12.24 3.67 -15.59
CA ALA A 190 13.04 4.66 -16.32
C ALA A 190 13.60 5.75 -15.37
N GLY A 191 14.93 5.97 -15.47
CA GLY A 191 15.65 6.94 -14.64
C GLY A 191 15.94 6.47 -13.20
N THR A 192 15.78 5.17 -12.91
CA THR A 192 16.06 4.59 -11.59
C THR A 192 16.77 3.24 -11.69
N ASN A 193 17.36 2.78 -10.57
CA ASN A 193 17.90 1.42 -10.42
C ASN A 193 16.88 0.44 -9.79
N ARG A 194 15.59 0.76 -9.85
CA ARG A 194 14.51 -0.02 -9.24
C ARG A 194 13.79 -0.84 -10.30
N LEU A 195 13.57 -2.13 -10.03
CA LEU A 195 12.77 -2.98 -10.91
C LEU A 195 11.32 -2.48 -10.99
N SER A 196 10.76 -2.53 -12.20
CA SER A 196 9.34 -2.28 -12.39
C SER A 196 8.49 -3.39 -11.74
N PRO A 197 7.27 -3.13 -11.26
CA PRO A 197 6.35 -4.19 -10.85
C PRO A 197 6.03 -5.18 -11.99
N HIS A 198 6.08 -4.75 -13.23
CA HIS A 198 6.04 -5.66 -14.40
C HIS A 198 7.19 -6.66 -14.41
N ALA A 199 8.37 -6.31 -13.88
CA ALA A 199 9.50 -7.23 -13.80
C ALA A 199 9.27 -8.38 -12.81
N PHE A 200 8.37 -8.21 -11.85
CA PHE A 200 7.93 -9.27 -10.93
C PHE A 200 6.72 -10.05 -11.47
N GLY A 201 6.13 -9.63 -12.59
CA GLY A 201 4.91 -10.21 -13.14
C GLY A 201 3.68 -9.97 -12.26
N ILE A 202 3.60 -8.82 -11.60
CA ILE A 202 2.50 -8.43 -10.69
C ILE A 202 1.78 -7.14 -11.12
N ALA A 203 2.04 -6.66 -12.33
CA ALA A 203 1.37 -5.50 -12.89
C ALA A 203 0.83 -5.78 -14.29
N ILE A 204 -0.24 -5.08 -14.66
CA ILE A 204 -0.86 -5.10 -15.97
C ILE A 204 -1.16 -3.67 -16.43
N ASP A 205 -0.88 -3.40 -17.69
CA ASP A 205 -1.29 -2.20 -18.40
C ASP A 205 -2.41 -2.54 -19.38
N LEU A 206 -3.55 -1.86 -19.25
CA LEU A 206 -4.69 -1.97 -20.15
C LEU A 206 -4.48 -1.16 -21.44
N ALA A 207 -5.54 -0.76 -22.14
CA ALA A 207 -5.45 0.04 -23.35
C ALA A 207 -4.81 1.40 -23.07
N ARG A 208 -3.88 1.79 -23.95
CA ARG A 208 -3.11 3.03 -23.80
C ARG A 208 -3.83 4.23 -24.40
N ASP A 209 -3.87 5.33 -23.64
CA ASP A 209 -4.22 6.67 -24.11
C ASP A 209 -3.05 7.62 -23.84
N SER A 210 -2.85 8.64 -24.69
CA SER A 210 -1.77 9.63 -24.51
C SER A 210 -1.89 10.42 -23.20
N ARG A 211 -3.08 10.47 -22.61
CA ARG A 211 -3.41 11.16 -21.35
C ARG A 211 -3.21 10.31 -20.09
N ASP A 212 -2.82 9.04 -20.25
CA ASP A 212 -2.80 8.10 -19.13
C ASP A 212 -1.57 8.23 -18.23
N TYR A 213 -0.54 8.96 -18.63
CA TYR A 213 0.71 9.01 -17.87
C TYR A 213 1.17 10.43 -17.57
N TRP A 214 1.43 10.74 -16.30
CA TRP A 214 1.76 12.07 -15.78
C TRP A 214 2.94 12.78 -16.43
N LYS A 215 3.87 12.06 -17.09
CA LYS A 215 4.98 12.67 -17.87
C LYS A 215 4.59 13.03 -19.30
N TRP A 216 3.46 12.54 -19.80
CA TRP A 216 3.00 12.77 -21.18
C TRP A 216 1.87 13.76 -21.25
N ALA A 217 1.02 13.78 -20.20
CA ALA A 217 -0.16 14.61 -20.14
C ALA A 217 0.01 15.72 -19.10
N SER A 218 -0.67 16.83 -19.32
CA SER A 218 -0.84 17.86 -18.31
C SER A 218 -1.72 17.37 -17.15
N ALA A 219 -1.63 18.04 -16.01
CA ALA A 219 -2.49 17.75 -14.86
C ALA A 219 -4.00 17.83 -15.22
N GLU A 220 -4.38 18.83 -16.03
CA GLU A 220 -5.77 19.00 -16.46
C GLU A 220 -6.26 17.87 -17.37
N GLU A 221 -5.43 17.41 -18.31
CA GLU A 221 -5.75 16.28 -19.18
C GLU A 221 -5.86 14.98 -18.39
N GLY A 222 -4.94 14.74 -17.45
CA GLY A 222 -4.97 13.60 -16.55
C GLY A 222 -6.22 13.58 -15.68
N GLU A 223 -6.62 14.75 -15.11
CA GLU A 223 -7.83 14.85 -14.29
C GLU A 223 -9.10 14.57 -15.12
N LYS A 224 -9.20 15.13 -16.32
CA LYS A 224 -10.32 14.84 -17.23
C LYS A 224 -10.38 13.35 -17.60
N ARG A 225 -9.21 12.72 -17.80
CA ARG A 225 -9.12 11.30 -18.11
C ARG A 225 -9.53 10.43 -16.93
N ILE A 226 -9.07 10.73 -15.71
CA ILE A 226 -9.48 10.06 -14.46
C ILE A 226 -10.99 10.17 -14.26
N ALA A 227 -11.56 11.38 -14.41
CA ALA A 227 -13.00 11.61 -14.24
C ALA A 227 -13.87 10.84 -15.25
N SER A 228 -13.32 10.52 -16.43
CA SER A 228 -14.01 9.76 -17.49
C SER A 228 -13.69 8.26 -17.52
N TYR A 229 -12.75 7.80 -16.68
CA TYR A 229 -12.37 6.39 -16.65
C TYR A 229 -13.46 5.54 -16.01
N PRO A 230 -13.89 4.42 -16.62
CA PRO A 230 -14.96 3.60 -16.09
C PRO A 230 -14.63 3.08 -14.69
N LYS A 231 -15.40 3.45 -13.69
CA LYS A 231 -15.19 3.06 -12.29
C LYS A 231 -15.30 1.55 -12.09
N GLU A 232 -16.14 0.90 -12.90
CA GLU A 232 -16.36 -0.54 -12.87
C GLU A 232 -15.06 -1.32 -13.12
N ILE A 233 -14.19 -0.82 -14.00
CA ILE A 233 -12.86 -1.43 -14.21
C ILE A 233 -12.06 -1.37 -12.92
N VAL A 234 -12.00 -0.19 -12.28
CA VAL A 234 -11.24 0.03 -11.04
C VAL A 234 -11.79 -0.85 -9.91
N GLU A 235 -13.12 -0.88 -9.74
CA GLU A 235 -13.80 -1.67 -8.71
C GLU A 235 -13.51 -3.18 -8.84
N ILE A 236 -13.51 -3.72 -10.07
CA ILE A 236 -13.17 -5.14 -10.33
C ILE A 236 -11.72 -5.43 -9.92
N PHE A 237 -10.78 -4.57 -10.27
CA PHE A 237 -9.38 -4.74 -9.88
C PHE A 237 -9.17 -4.63 -8.37
N GLU A 238 -9.73 -3.61 -7.72
CA GLU A 238 -9.62 -3.41 -6.26
C GLU A 238 -10.27 -4.53 -5.44
N LYS A 239 -11.39 -5.07 -5.90
CA LYS A 239 -12.03 -6.26 -5.33
C LYS A 239 -11.05 -7.44 -5.28
N ASN A 240 -10.17 -7.57 -6.27
CA ASN A 240 -9.18 -8.62 -6.44
C ASN A 240 -7.75 -8.21 -5.99
N ASN A 241 -7.65 -7.26 -5.07
CA ASN A 241 -6.41 -6.82 -4.41
C ASN A 241 -5.38 -6.14 -5.33
N PHE A 242 -5.83 -5.48 -6.38
CA PHE A 242 -5.00 -4.59 -7.19
C PHE A 242 -5.21 -3.14 -6.77
N ILE A 243 -4.15 -2.36 -6.79
CA ILE A 243 -4.22 -0.90 -6.75
C ILE A 243 -4.23 -0.35 -8.18
N TRP A 244 -4.84 0.82 -8.37
CA TRP A 244 -4.90 1.54 -9.63
C TRP A 244 -3.95 2.74 -9.63
N GLY A 245 -3.10 2.84 -10.64
CA GLY A 245 -2.18 3.98 -10.80
C GLY A 245 -2.85 5.32 -11.08
N GLY A 246 -4.15 5.33 -11.42
CA GLY A 246 -4.95 6.55 -11.50
C GLY A 246 -5.17 7.23 -10.14
N LYS A 247 -5.01 6.50 -9.02
CA LYS A 247 -5.09 7.01 -7.65
C LYS A 247 -3.73 7.48 -7.10
N TRP A 248 -2.79 7.80 -7.98
CA TRP A 248 -1.53 8.44 -7.65
C TRP A 248 -1.51 9.89 -8.13
N ARG A 249 -0.80 10.77 -7.42
CA ARG A 249 -0.50 12.12 -7.94
C ARG A 249 0.32 12.04 -9.22
N HIS A 250 1.28 11.11 -9.25
CA HIS A 250 2.04 10.77 -10.45
C HIS A 250 1.28 9.69 -11.22
N PHE A 251 0.11 10.04 -11.73
CA PHE A 251 -0.86 9.12 -12.29
C PHE A 251 -0.30 8.26 -13.43
N ASP A 252 -0.75 7.01 -13.45
CA ASP A 252 -0.51 6.01 -14.49
C ASP A 252 -1.83 5.25 -14.71
N ILE A 253 -2.73 5.82 -15.52
CA ILE A 253 -4.15 5.46 -15.55
C ILE A 253 -4.39 4.07 -16.14
N LEU A 254 -3.56 3.64 -17.11
CA LEU A 254 -3.69 2.29 -17.67
C LEU A 254 -3.15 1.20 -16.72
N HIS A 255 -2.38 1.57 -15.69
CA HIS A 255 -1.59 0.66 -14.85
C HIS A 255 -2.36 0.17 -13.62
N PHE A 256 -2.36 -1.15 -13.43
CA PHE A 256 -2.85 -1.83 -12.22
C PHE A 256 -1.75 -2.73 -11.65
N GLU A 257 -1.59 -2.75 -10.32
CA GLU A 257 -0.56 -3.52 -9.64
C GLU A 257 -1.17 -4.36 -8.51
N TYR A 258 -0.87 -5.66 -8.46
CA TYR A 258 -1.29 -6.55 -7.40
C TYR A 258 -0.54 -6.23 -6.11
N ARG A 259 -1.25 -5.62 -5.16
CA ARG A 259 -0.72 -5.12 -3.88
C ARG A 259 -1.71 -5.42 -2.75
N PRO A 260 -1.82 -6.71 -2.37
CA PRO A 260 -2.82 -7.14 -1.38
C PRO A 260 -2.65 -6.44 -0.04
N GLU A 261 -1.43 -6.12 0.41
CA GLU A 261 -1.17 -5.44 1.68
C GLU A 261 -1.74 -4.02 1.73
N ILE A 262 -1.68 -3.31 0.61
CA ILE A 262 -2.21 -1.94 0.50
C ILE A 262 -3.75 -1.95 0.52
N ILE A 263 -4.35 -2.89 -0.22
CA ILE A 263 -5.82 -3.04 -0.27
C ILE A 263 -6.38 -3.55 1.07
N ILE A 264 -5.70 -4.50 1.72
CA ILE A 264 -6.11 -5.01 3.04
C ILE A 264 -6.05 -3.88 4.08
N LYS A 265 -4.96 -3.12 4.13
CA LYS A 265 -4.86 -1.96 5.01
C LYS A 265 -5.99 -0.96 4.77
N ALA A 266 -6.23 -0.59 3.50
CA ALA A 266 -7.30 0.35 3.13
C ALA A 266 -8.68 -0.16 3.53
N ARG A 267 -8.94 -1.46 3.38
CA ARG A 267 -10.24 -2.09 3.68
C ARG A 267 -10.55 -2.16 5.16
N TYR A 268 -9.57 -2.49 5.98
CA TYR A 268 -9.78 -2.72 7.41
C TYR A 268 -9.35 -1.55 8.30
N PHE A 269 -8.40 -0.74 7.85
CA PHE A 269 -7.77 0.31 8.64
C PHE A 269 -7.76 1.68 7.94
N GLY A 270 -8.55 1.84 6.87
CA GLY A 270 -8.66 3.09 6.10
C GLY A 270 -9.33 4.23 6.87
N GLU A 271 -10.19 3.92 7.81
CA GLU A 271 -10.81 4.89 8.71
C GLU A 271 -10.05 4.99 10.03
N LYS A 272 -10.00 6.19 10.61
CA LYS A 272 -9.38 6.37 11.93
C LYS A 272 -10.16 5.58 12.97
N CYS A 273 -9.45 4.71 13.67
CA CYS A 273 -9.95 4.02 14.83
C CYS A 273 -10.41 5.04 15.90
N ARG A 274 -11.57 4.86 16.51
CA ARG A 274 -12.05 5.71 17.61
C ARG A 274 -11.38 5.32 18.92
N ASP A 275 -11.27 6.25 19.85
CA ASP A 275 -10.73 5.97 21.17
C ASP A 275 -11.54 4.85 21.85
N GLY A 276 -10.83 3.90 22.45
CA GLY A 276 -11.43 2.74 23.13
C GLY A 276 -11.74 1.55 22.24
N GLN A 277 -11.51 1.62 20.90
CA GLN A 277 -11.61 0.48 20.01
C GLN A 277 -10.36 -0.40 20.05
N LEU A 278 -10.53 -1.69 19.74
CA LEU A 278 -9.39 -2.60 19.55
C LEU A 278 -8.58 -2.16 18.35
N TRP A 279 -7.24 -2.26 18.40
CA TRP A 279 -6.36 -1.85 17.31
C TRP A 279 -6.60 -2.63 16.01
N TYR A 280 -7.22 -3.81 16.09
CA TYR A 280 -7.62 -4.67 14.97
C TYR A 280 -9.12 -4.64 14.68
N GLU A 281 -9.83 -3.62 15.15
CA GLU A 281 -11.26 -3.47 14.88
C GLU A 281 -11.57 -3.57 13.38
N GLY A 282 -12.67 -4.28 13.06
CA GLY A 282 -13.09 -4.54 11.68
C GLY A 282 -12.48 -5.80 11.05
N VAL A 283 -11.44 -6.39 11.65
CA VAL A 283 -10.87 -7.68 11.20
C VAL A 283 -11.52 -8.83 11.98
N SER A 284 -11.90 -9.92 11.27
CA SER A 284 -12.54 -11.08 11.92
C SER A 284 -11.54 -11.82 12.80
N SER A 285 -11.61 -11.58 14.10
CA SER A 285 -10.80 -12.30 15.10
C SER A 285 -11.29 -13.72 15.38
N GLU A 286 -12.40 -14.16 14.78
CA GLU A 286 -12.89 -15.54 14.84
C GLU A 286 -12.14 -16.48 13.88
N ASP A 287 -11.54 -15.94 12.83
CA ASP A 287 -10.64 -16.71 11.96
C ASP A 287 -9.38 -17.11 12.73
N VAL A 288 -9.13 -18.40 12.83
CA VAL A 288 -8.00 -18.97 13.60
C VAL A 288 -6.65 -18.45 13.11
N THR A 289 -6.50 -18.26 11.82
CA THR A 289 -5.26 -17.75 11.21
C THR A 289 -5.04 -16.29 11.58
N ILE A 290 -6.08 -15.47 11.42
CA ILE A 290 -6.02 -14.04 11.76
C ILE A 290 -5.81 -13.85 13.26
N LYS A 291 -6.50 -14.63 14.10
CA LYS A 291 -6.28 -14.63 15.55
C LYS A 291 -4.82 -14.92 15.90
N SER A 292 -4.23 -15.92 15.26
CA SER A 292 -2.80 -16.24 15.45
C SER A 292 -1.89 -15.08 15.06
N TYR A 293 -2.19 -14.33 13.99
CA TYR A 293 -1.42 -13.14 13.62
C TYR A 293 -1.55 -12.02 14.65
N ILE A 294 -2.76 -11.74 15.12
CA ILE A 294 -3.00 -10.76 16.18
C ILE A 294 -2.19 -11.10 17.43
N GLU A 295 -2.23 -12.38 17.89
CA GLU A 295 -1.47 -12.85 19.04
C GLU A 295 0.05 -12.70 18.87
N LYS A 296 0.58 -12.99 17.66
CA LYS A 296 2.01 -12.78 17.33
C LYS A 296 2.41 -11.32 17.42
N VAL A 297 1.61 -10.43 16.79
CA VAL A 297 1.85 -8.97 16.82
C VAL A 297 1.81 -8.45 18.26
N GLU A 298 0.80 -8.81 19.05
CA GLU A 298 0.69 -8.39 20.45
C GLU A 298 1.84 -8.90 21.32
N LYS A 299 2.25 -10.15 21.12
CA LYS A 299 3.37 -10.75 21.85
C LYS A 299 4.70 -10.06 21.54
N ALA A 300 4.93 -9.74 20.28
CA ALA A 300 6.18 -9.12 19.84
C ALA A 300 6.30 -7.65 20.25
N LEU A 301 5.18 -6.93 20.35
CA LEU A 301 5.16 -5.48 20.58
C LEU A 301 4.78 -5.09 22.03
N LYS A 302 4.69 -6.06 22.91
CA LYS A 302 4.67 -5.81 24.36
C LYS A 302 6.05 -5.36 24.81
#